data_a6dfbf4995e29a8e72f33675de84e243
#
_entry.id   a6dfbf4995e29a8e72f33675de84e243
#
_cell.length_a   1.000
_cell.length_b   1.000
_cell.length_c   1.000
_cell.angle_alpha   90.00
_cell.angle_beta   90.00
_cell.angle_gamma   90.00
#
_symmetry.space_group_name_H-M   'P 1'
#
loop_
_entity.id
_entity.type
_entity.pdbx_description
1 polymer ?
#
loop_
_entity_poly.entity_id
_entity_poly.type
_entity_poly.pdbx_seq_one_letter_code
_entity_poly.pdbx_strand_id
1 'polypeptide(L)'
;FRLVMKDADLLATANQALEMVGLEDVKNFMTSELSHGQRRQLEVAVALTLSPKVFLMDEPMAGLGADGSRRLMELLGEFKQMAPILLVEHDMDAVFALADRISVLVYGKIIASGSVDEIRGNPIVRSAYLGEEIDA
;
A
#
# COMPACT_ATOMS: atom_id res chain seq x y z
N PHE A 1 16.46 -13.73 29.26
CA PHE A 1 16.06 -13.63 27.83
C PHE A 1 15.04 -14.75 27.54
N ARG A 2 13.78 -14.38 27.38
CA ARG A 2 12.74 -15.32 26.95
C ARG A 2 12.96 -15.62 25.46
N LEU A 3 13.04 -16.89 25.10
CA LEU A 3 13.13 -17.25 23.68
C LEU A 3 11.81 -16.84 22.99
N VAL A 4 11.87 -15.96 22.01
CA VAL A 4 10.72 -15.43 21.26
C VAL A 4 9.81 -16.55 20.76
N MET A 5 10.39 -17.66 20.28
CA MET A 5 9.67 -18.85 19.82
C MET A 5 8.93 -19.64 20.92
N LYS A 6 9.02 -19.21 22.18
CA LYS A 6 8.27 -19.77 23.32
C LYS A 6 7.25 -18.78 23.90
N ASP A 7 7.13 -17.61 23.29
CA ASP A 7 6.14 -16.60 23.67
C ASP A 7 4.87 -16.80 22.84
N ALA A 8 3.84 -17.39 23.43
CA ALA A 8 2.61 -17.75 22.73
C ALA A 8 1.88 -16.52 22.18
N ASP A 9 1.91 -15.39 22.90
CA ASP A 9 1.22 -14.16 22.48
C ASP A 9 1.91 -13.53 21.28
N LEU A 10 3.24 -13.48 21.28
CA LEU A 10 4.02 -12.99 20.14
C LEU A 10 3.82 -13.86 18.90
N LEU A 11 3.81 -15.18 19.07
CA LEU A 11 3.58 -16.12 17.97
C LEU A 11 2.16 -16.00 17.42
N ALA A 12 1.15 -15.84 18.28
CA ALA A 12 -0.23 -15.64 17.85
C ALA A 12 -0.36 -14.36 17.02
N THR A 13 0.19 -13.25 17.48
CA THR A 13 0.20 -11.96 16.76
C THR A 13 0.90 -12.07 15.40
N ALA A 14 2.07 -12.72 15.36
CA ALA A 14 2.82 -12.92 14.13
C ALA A 14 2.06 -13.79 13.12
N ASN A 15 1.47 -14.92 13.58
CA ASN A 15 0.68 -15.79 12.71
C ASN A 15 -0.56 -15.07 12.16
N GLN A 16 -1.26 -14.31 12.99
CA GLN A 16 -2.42 -13.52 12.54
C GLN A 16 -2.01 -12.48 11.48
N ALA A 17 -0.90 -11.78 11.68
CA ALA A 17 -0.41 -10.82 10.70
C ALA A 17 -0.01 -11.49 9.36
N LEU A 18 0.60 -12.67 9.40
CA LEU A 18 0.94 -13.45 8.20
C LEU A 18 -0.31 -13.94 7.47
N GLU A 19 -1.32 -14.40 8.19
CA GLU A 19 -2.62 -14.81 7.62
C GLU A 19 -3.29 -13.62 6.91
N MET A 20 -3.34 -12.45 7.55
CA MET A 20 -3.93 -11.24 6.98
C MET A 20 -3.30 -10.82 5.66
N VAL A 21 -2.01 -11.10 5.44
CA VAL A 21 -1.30 -10.76 4.21
C VAL A 21 -1.15 -11.95 3.25
N GLY A 22 -1.73 -13.13 3.57
CA GLY A 22 -1.70 -14.32 2.73
C GLY A 22 -0.32 -14.99 2.64
N LEU A 23 0.44 -14.99 3.74
CA LEU A 23 1.78 -15.60 3.82
C LEU A 23 1.84 -16.85 4.73
N GLU A 24 0.71 -17.39 5.16
CA GLU A 24 0.64 -18.55 6.06
C GLU A 24 1.35 -19.79 5.51
N ASP A 25 1.27 -20.05 4.21
CA ASP A 25 1.88 -21.21 3.57
C ASP A 25 3.40 -21.15 3.52
N VAL A 26 3.96 -19.95 3.57
CA VAL A 26 5.40 -19.68 3.50
C VAL A 26 6.01 -19.20 4.82
N LYS A 27 5.27 -19.24 5.91
CA LYS A 27 5.70 -18.72 7.22
C LYS A 27 6.98 -19.35 7.78
N ASN A 28 7.34 -20.54 7.31
CA ASN A 28 8.55 -21.25 7.72
C ASN A 28 9.72 -21.07 6.76
N PHE A 29 9.52 -20.32 5.66
CA PHE A 29 10.58 -20.03 4.70
C PHE A 29 11.51 -18.94 5.24
N MET A 30 12.76 -18.97 4.83
CA MET A 30 13.64 -17.85 5.08
C MET A 30 13.21 -16.65 4.24
N THR A 31 13.37 -15.43 4.75
CA THR A 31 13.01 -14.21 4.01
C THR A 31 13.72 -14.10 2.65
N SER A 32 14.93 -14.68 2.55
CA SER A 32 15.68 -14.74 1.28
C SER A 32 15.04 -15.62 0.21
N GLU A 33 14.17 -16.57 0.61
CA GLU A 33 13.48 -17.49 -0.30
C GLU A 33 12.16 -16.92 -0.81
N LEU A 34 11.67 -15.84 -0.19
CA LEU A 34 10.45 -15.17 -0.58
C LEU A 34 10.63 -14.40 -1.90
N SER A 35 9.61 -14.42 -2.74
CA SER A 35 9.54 -13.56 -3.92
C SER A 35 9.50 -12.08 -3.50
N HIS A 36 9.73 -11.17 -4.45
CA HIS A 36 9.67 -9.73 -4.18
C HIS A 36 8.29 -9.31 -3.63
N GLY A 37 7.20 -9.80 -4.22
CA GLY A 37 5.84 -9.55 -3.75
C GLY A 37 5.59 -10.06 -2.33
N GLN A 38 6.04 -11.29 -2.03
CA GLN A 38 5.92 -11.86 -0.69
C GLN A 38 6.73 -11.08 0.36
N ARG A 39 7.91 -10.57 -0.01
CA ARG A 39 8.68 -9.70 0.89
C ARG A 39 7.94 -8.39 1.17
N ARG A 40 7.27 -7.81 0.16
CA ARG A 40 6.45 -6.60 0.35
C ARG A 40 5.25 -6.88 1.26
N GLN A 41 4.56 -8.01 1.07
CA GLN A 41 3.49 -8.45 1.98
C GLN A 41 4.02 -8.65 3.41
N LEU A 42 5.22 -9.22 3.57
CA LEU A 42 5.84 -9.40 4.88
C LEU A 42 6.16 -8.05 5.56
N GLU A 43 6.63 -7.05 4.83
CA GLU A 43 6.83 -5.68 5.36
C GLU A 43 5.52 -5.11 5.91
N VAL A 44 4.43 -5.30 5.20
CA VAL A 44 3.10 -4.89 5.66
C VAL A 44 2.66 -5.69 6.90
N ALA A 45 2.87 -7.01 6.92
CA ALA A 45 2.59 -7.84 8.09
C ALA A 45 3.34 -7.36 9.34
N VAL A 46 4.62 -7.02 9.20
CA VAL A 46 5.42 -6.45 10.30
C VAL A 46 4.82 -5.14 10.80
N ALA A 47 4.38 -4.25 9.90
CA ALA A 47 3.73 -3.01 10.29
C ALA A 47 2.42 -3.24 11.05
N LEU A 48 1.63 -4.25 10.67
CA LEU A 48 0.38 -4.62 11.34
C LEU A 48 0.58 -5.05 12.80
N THR A 49 1.66 -5.77 13.10
CA THR A 49 1.94 -6.22 14.49
C THR A 49 2.12 -5.05 15.46
N LEU A 50 2.39 -3.84 14.97
CA LEU A 50 2.54 -2.62 15.76
C LEU A 50 1.20 -1.95 16.07
N SER A 51 0.07 -2.46 15.56
CA SER A 51 -1.26 -1.85 15.69
C SER A 51 -1.24 -0.35 15.36
N PRO A 52 -0.79 0.06 14.17
CA PRO A 52 -0.54 1.46 13.85
C PRO A 52 -1.84 2.26 13.83
N LYS A 53 -1.75 3.53 14.25
CA LYS A 53 -2.86 4.49 14.14
C LYS A 53 -2.96 5.15 12.76
N VAL A 54 -1.91 5.03 11.95
CA VAL A 54 -1.82 5.51 10.57
C VAL A 54 -0.74 4.73 9.84
N PHE A 55 -0.98 4.40 8.59
CA PHE A 55 0.02 3.83 7.69
C PHE A 55 0.59 4.93 6.79
N LEU A 56 1.91 4.97 6.66
CA LEU A 56 2.62 5.81 5.69
C LEU A 56 3.32 4.88 4.71
N MET A 57 2.93 4.92 3.45
CA MET A 57 3.44 4.01 2.42
C MET A 57 3.94 4.81 1.22
N ASP A 58 5.17 4.54 0.84
CA ASP A 58 5.83 5.17 -0.29
C ASP A 58 6.06 4.13 -1.39
N GLU A 59 5.40 4.32 -2.53
CA GLU A 59 5.43 3.45 -3.72
C GLU A 59 5.30 1.95 -3.40
N PRO A 60 4.30 1.52 -2.62
CA PRO A 60 4.20 0.11 -2.22
C PRO A 60 3.97 -0.85 -3.39
N MET A 61 3.49 -0.37 -4.54
CA MET A 61 3.24 -1.18 -5.74
C MET A 61 4.50 -1.38 -6.60
N ALA A 62 5.58 -0.64 -6.33
CA ALA A 62 6.78 -0.66 -7.16
C ALA A 62 7.37 -2.08 -7.30
N GLY A 63 7.55 -2.53 -8.54
CA GLY A 63 8.18 -3.81 -8.84
C GLY A 63 7.34 -5.08 -8.61
N LEU A 64 6.05 -4.95 -8.27
CA LEU A 64 5.20 -6.11 -7.99
C LEU A 64 4.62 -6.81 -9.24
N GLY A 65 4.57 -6.11 -10.38
CA GLY A 65 3.81 -6.56 -11.55
C GLY A 65 2.29 -6.55 -11.30
N ALA A 66 1.49 -6.79 -12.32
CA ALA A 66 0.03 -6.62 -12.28
C ALA A 66 -0.67 -7.45 -11.19
N ASP A 67 -0.31 -8.74 -11.07
CA ASP A 67 -0.94 -9.62 -10.07
C ASP A 67 -0.54 -9.27 -8.64
N GLY A 68 0.72 -8.88 -8.42
CA GLY A 68 1.19 -8.46 -7.11
C GLY A 68 0.55 -7.13 -6.68
N SER A 69 0.47 -6.16 -7.58
CA SER A 69 -0.19 -4.88 -7.32
C SER A 69 -1.66 -5.05 -6.99
N ARG A 70 -2.39 -5.89 -7.74
CA ARG A 70 -3.79 -6.18 -7.47
C ARG A 70 -4.00 -6.77 -6.06
N ARG A 71 -3.20 -7.78 -5.68
CA ARG A 71 -3.29 -8.38 -4.34
C ARG A 71 -3.00 -7.36 -3.23
N LEU A 72 -1.99 -6.52 -3.44
CA LEU A 72 -1.67 -5.47 -2.47
C LEU A 72 -2.77 -4.41 -2.39
N MET A 73 -3.40 -4.02 -3.51
CA MET A 73 -4.55 -3.11 -3.51
C MET A 73 -5.73 -3.69 -2.72
N GLU A 74 -6.08 -4.96 -2.92
CA GLU A 74 -7.13 -5.65 -2.15
C GLU A 74 -6.83 -5.58 -0.65
N LEU A 75 -5.61 -5.92 -0.26
CA LEU A 75 -5.14 -5.88 1.12
C LEU A 75 -5.20 -4.46 1.73
N LEU A 76 -4.73 -3.45 1.00
CA LEU A 76 -4.79 -2.05 1.46
C LEU A 76 -6.23 -1.54 1.55
N GLY A 77 -7.13 -2.02 0.69
CA GLY A 77 -8.57 -1.76 0.77
C GLY A 77 -9.19 -2.25 2.09
N GLU A 78 -8.74 -3.39 2.60
CA GLU A 78 -9.15 -3.90 3.90
C GLU A 78 -8.53 -3.09 5.04
N PHE A 79 -7.25 -2.75 4.94
CA PHE A 79 -6.52 -2.03 6.01
C PHE A 79 -6.99 -0.60 6.22
N LYS A 80 -7.49 0.08 5.17
CA LYS A 80 -8.07 1.42 5.34
C LYS A 80 -9.31 1.44 6.24
N GLN A 81 -9.93 0.28 6.50
CA GLN A 81 -11.00 0.14 7.48
C GLN A 81 -10.47 0.07 8.92
N MET A 82 -9.21 -0.29 9.10
CA MET A 82 -8.57 -0.43 10.41
C MET A 82 -7.87 0.86 10.84
N ALA A 83 -7.18 1.51 9.91
CA ALA A 83 -6.46 2.76 10.15
C ALA A 83 -6.34 3.60 8.87
N PRO A 84 -6.27 4.94 8.96
CA PRO A 84 -5.99 5.79 7.81
C PRO A 84 -4.66 5.43 7.15
N ILE A 85 -4.63 5.52 5.80
CA ILE A 85 -3.43 5.27 5.00
C ILE A 85 -3.07 6.57 4.26
N LEU A 86 -1.85 7.06 4.43
CA LEU A 86 -1.24 8.02 3.53
C LEU A 86 -0.39 7.26 2.53
N LEU A 87 -0.83 7.25 1.28
CA LEU A 87 -0.21 6.53 0.17
C LEU A 87 0.45 7.53 -0.77
N VAL A 88 1.73 7.35 -1.05
CA VAL A 88 2.44 8.04 -2.14
C VAL A 88 2.58 7.04 -3.28
N GLU A 89 2.00 7.35 -4.41
CA GLU A 89 2.00 6.49 -5.60
C GLU A 89 1.99 7.32 -6.89
N HIS A 90 2.52 6.73 -7.93
CA HIS A 90 2.47 7.27 -9.29
C HIS A 90 1.65 6.39 -10.24
N ASP A 91 1.21 5.22 -9.80
CA ASP A 91 0.24 4.37 -10.50
C ASP A 91 -1.17 4.94 -10.28
N MET A 92 -1.69 5.62 -11.29
CA MET A 92 -2.99 6.30 -11.20
C MET A 92 -4.15 5.32 -11.02
N ASP A 93 -4.05 4.10 -11.54
CA ASP A 93 -5.10 3.08 -11.38
C ASP A 93 -5.18 2.65 -9.92
N ALA A 94 -4.05 2.41 -9.28
CA ALA A 94 -3.97 2.11 -7.85
C ALA A 94 -4.48 3.28 -6.99
N VAL A 95 -4.07 4.51 -7.30
CA VAL A 95 -4.52 5.71 -6.59
C VAL A 95 -6.03 5.86 -6.69
N PHE A 96 -6.61 5.77 -7.89
CA PHE A 96 -8.05 5.92 -8.09
C PHE A 96 -8.87 4.79 -7.46
N ALA A 97 -8.32 3.59 -7.34
CA ALA A 97 -8.99 2.46 -6.70
C ALA A 97 -9.01 2.55 -5.17
N LEU A 98 -7.96 3.12 -4.57
CA LEU A 98 -7.77 3.09 -3.12
C LEU A 98 -8.13 4.40 -2.41
N ALA A 99 -7.90 5.55 -3.06
CA ALA A 99 -7.97 6.83 -2.37
C ALA A 99 -9.40 7.33 -2.16
N ASP A 100 -9.65 7.91 -1.00
CA ASP A 100 -10.85 8.71 -0.72
C ASP A 100 -10.60 10.19 -1.08
N ARG A 101 -9.34 10.62 -0.95
CA ARG A 101 -8.88 11.97 -1.28
C ARG A 101 -7.49 11.91 -1.89
N ILE A 102 -7.27 12.70 -2.93
CA ILE A 102 -6.00 12.76 -3.67
C ILE A 102 -5.44 14.18 -3.58
N SER A 103 -4.12 14.28 -3.40
CA SER A 103 -3.36 15.51 -3.57
C SER A 103 -2.28 15.28 -4.61
N VAL A 104 -2.31 16.04 -5.69
CA VAL A 104 -1.38 15.91 -6.81
C VAL A 104 -0.18 16.81 -6.60
N LEU A 105 1.01 16.21 -6.55
CA LEU A 105 2.28 16.89 -6.28
C LEU A 105 3.12 16.95 -7.57
N VAL A 106 3.50 18.15 -7.98
CA VAL A 106 4.37 18.39 -9.14
C VAL A 106 5.47 19.38 -8.75
N TYR A 107 6.72 19.00 -8.95
CA TYR A 107 7.90 19.81 -8.58
C TYR A 107 7.83 20.41 -7.17
N GLY A 108 7.40 19.59 -6.20
CA GLY A 108 7.32 19.99 -4.79
C GLY A 108 6.13 20.91 -4.44
N LYS A 109 5.16 21.09 -5.35
CA LYS A 109 3.97 21.90 -5.12
C LYS A 109 2.71 21.07 -5.32
N ILE A 110 1.73 21.22 -4.44
CA ILE A 110 0.40 20.66 -4.63
C ILE A 110 -0.32 21.52 -5.67
N ILE A 111 -0.64 20.93 -6.83
CA ILE A 111 -1.35 21.60 -7.93
C ILE A 111 -2.85 21.36 -7.90
N ALA A 112 -3.31 20.29 -7.25
CA ALA A 112 -4.72 19.98 -7.07
C ALA A 112 -4.91 19.11 -5.83
N SER A 113 -6.09 19.20 -5.19
CA SER A 113 -6.49 18.30 -4.10
C SER A 113 -8.01 18.17 -4.10
N GLY A 114 -8.51 16.93 -4.02
CA GLY A 114 -9.95 16.66 -4.07
C GLY A 114 -10.29 15.18 -4.02
N SER A 115 -11.55 14.87 -4.29
CA SER A 115 -12.03 13.51 -4.51
C SER A 115 -11.46 12.90 -5.79
N VAL A 116 -11.63 11.60 -5.96
CA VAL A 116 -11.22 10.87 -7.18
C VAL A 116 -11.82 11.51 -8.43
N ASP A 117 -13.12 11.83 -8.42
CA ASP A 117 -13.82 12.40 -9.58
C ASP A 117 -13.34 13.82 -9.91
N GLU A 118 -13.11 14.66 -8.88
CA GLU A 118 -12.56 16.01 -9.06
C GLU A 118 -11.15 15.98 -9.68
N ILE A 119 -10.29 15.05 -9.21
CA ILE A 119 -8.93 14.92 -9.73
C ILE A 119 -8.93 14.36 -11.15
N ARG A 120 -9.75 13.35 -11.43
CA ARG A 120 -9.89 12.74 -12.76
C ARG A 120 -10.38 13.74 -13.82
N GLY A 121 -11.28 14.63 -13.42
CA GLY A 121 -11.82 15.70 -14.28
C GLY A 121 -10.96 16.95 -14.36
N ASN A 122 -9.88 17.05 -13.58
CA ASN A 122 -9.09 18.29 -13.50
C ASN A 122 -8.13 18.44 -14.71
N PRO A 123 -8.28 19.48 -15.55
CA PRO A 123 -7.46 19.66 -16.75
C PRO A 123 -5.97 19.87 -16.43
N ILE A 124 -5.63 20.50 -15.31
CA ILE A 124 -4.23 20.71 -14.90
C ILE A 124 -3.58 19.36 -14.58
N VAL A 125 -4.30 18.46 -13.90
CA VAL A 125 -3.81 17.11 -13.59
C VAL A 125 -3.66 16.28 -14.85
N ARG A 126 -4.64 16.34 -15.76
CA ARG A 126 -4.62 15.64 -17.05
C ARG A 126 -3.40 16.04 -17.87
N SER A 127 -3.14 17.34 -18.01
CA SER A 127 -1.95 17.84 -18.69
C SER A 127 -0.64 17.40 -18.03
N ALA A 128 -0.58 17.42 -16.70
CA ALA A 128 0.64 17.12 -15.97
C ALA A 128 1.01 15.62 -15.98
N TYR A 129 0.01 14.73 -15.96
CA TYR A 129 0.20 13.30 -15.77
C TYR A 129 -0.23 12.42 -16.95
N LEU A 130 -1.24 12.84 -17.70
CA LEU A 130 -1.81 12.05 -18.80
C LEU A 130 -1.29 12.50 -20.18
N GLY A 131 -0.48 13.57 -20.22
CA GLY A 131 0.09 14.08 -21.46
C GLY A 131 -0.95 14.63 -22.44
N GLU A 132 -2.17 14.91 -21.97
CA GLU A 132 -3.19 15.56 -22.80
C GLU A 132 -2.92 17.07 -22.87
N GLU A 133 -2.83 17.61 -24.07
CA GLU A 133 -2.74 19.06 -24.28
C GLU A 133 -4.01 19.72 -23.72
N ILE A 134 -3.83 20.80 -22.96
CA ILE A 134 -4.95 21.64 -22.55
C ILE A 134 -5.32 22.44 -23.81
N ASP A 135 -6.45 22.13 -24.44
CA ASP A 135 -7.03 22.95 -25.46
C ASP A 135 -7.28 24.36 -24.86
N ALA A 136 -6.55 25.34 -25.39
CA ALA A 136 -6.58 26.72 -24.93
C ALA A 136 -7.80 27.47 -25.48
#